data_0f236202ff703d6a2b7162629d5ecca7
#
_entry.id   0f236202ff703d6a2b7162629d5ecca7
#
_cell.length_a   1.000
_cell.length_b   1.000
_cell.length_c   1.000
_cell.angle_alpha   90.00
_cell.angle_beta   90.00
_cell.angle_gamma   90.00
#
_symmetry.space_group_name_H-M   'P 1'
#
loop_
_entity.id
_entity.type
_entity.pdbx_description
1 polymer ?
#
loop_
_entity_poly.entity_id
_entity_poly.type
_entity_poly.pdbx_seq_one_letter_code
_entity_poly.pdbx_strand_id
1 'polypeptide(L)'
;NVYLDTWKPIYPKELQDFVDYGGMNGGIYDDFVITPGQVSSEVYNPTNFKEHDKKNRNSFALSLGFSQVVTKKIQGSFFLDVLYQNGLLSTPYQRVYFADKGDFFINEFQLADDIERLPDSRFKLPIGTRWNFYLNEKLTLRTYYRYYFDNWDITSHTLNVELPYKLTEKFTVIPMYRFYSQGASKYFAPYEGHISTDEYYTSDYDLSTFNAHQYGIGVSYTDIFTNAK
;
A
#
# COMPACT_ATOMS: atom_id res chain seq x y z
N ASN A 1 -1.88 -17.98 9.35
CA ASN A 1 -1.02 -18.06 8.17
C ASN A 1 0.35 -17.47 8.50
N VAL A 2 1.40 -18.08 7.98
CA VAL A 2 2.78 -17.62 8.12
C VAL A 2 3.34 -17.49 6.71
N TYR A 3 3.93 -16.33 6.39
CA TYR A 3 4.60 -16.06 5.13
C TYR A 3 6.05 -15.67 5.42
N LEU A 4 6.99 -16.33 4.78
CA LEU A 4 8.42 -16.10 4.91
C LEU A 4 8.96 -15.79 3.51
N ASP A 5 9.40 -14.54 3.30
CA ASP A 5 9.92 -14.08 2.02
C ASP A 5 11.40 -13.73 2.14
N THR A 6 12.17 -14.11 1.13
CA THR A 6 13.57 -13.71 0.98
C THR A 6 13.64 -12.52 0.01
N TRP A 7 14.20 -11.42 0.47
CA TRP A 7 14.28 -10.18 -0.32
C TRP A 7 15.71 -9.87 -0.72
N LYS A 8 15.87 -9.49 -2.01
CA LYS A 8 17.07 -8.82 -2.49
C LYS A 8 16.66 -7.39 -2.88
N PRO A 9 17.19 -6.35 -2.22
CA PRO A 9 16.85 -4.98 -2.56
C PRO A 9 17.31 -4.64 -3.99
N ILE A 10 16.49 -3.85 -4.70
CA ILE A 10 16.78 -3.24 -5.99
C ILE A 10 16.69 -1.74 -5.78
N TYR A 11 17.77 -1.01 -6.05
CA TYR A 11 17.85 0.43 -5.85
C TYR A 11 17.53 1.20 -7.13
N PRO A 12 17.09 2.48 -7.04
CA PRO A 12 17.11 3.39 -8.18
C PRO A 12 18.48 3.40 -8.87
N LYS A 13 18.51 3.61 -10.18
CA LYS A 13 19.75 3.46 -10.96
C LYS A 13 20.90 4.31 -10.43
N GLU A 14 20.62 5.57 -10.10
CA GLU A 14 21.59 6.52 -9.55
C GLU A 14 22.19 6.06 -8.22
N LEU A 15 21.38 5.41 -7.38
CA LEU A 15 21.83 4.86 -6.09
C LEU A 15 22.41 3.45 -6.25
N GLN A 16 21.99 2.69 -7.27
CA GLN A 16 22.54 1.38 -7.58
C GLN A 16 24.03 1.50 -7.96
N ASP A 17 24.37 2.47 -8.78
CA ASP A 17 25.76 2.73 -9.15
C ASP A 17 26.60 3.15 -7.93
N PHE A 18 26.01 3.93 -7.03
CA PHE A 18 26.67 4.28 -5.76
C PHE A 18 26.94 3.03 -4.89
N VAL A 19 26.00 2.09 -4.83
CA VAL A 19 26.16 0.82 -4.11
C VAL A 19 27.19 -0.07 -4.78
N ASP A 20 27.09 -0.25 -6.09
CA ASP A 20 27.89 -1.20 -6.86
C ASP A 20 29.39 -0.82 -6.89
N TYR A 21 29.67 0.48 -6.83
CA TYR A 21 31.06 1.01 -6.87
C TYR A 21 31.60 1.47 -5.52
N GLY A 22 30.88 1.17 -4.43
CA GLY A 22 31.35 1.47 -3.07
C GLY A 22 31.38 2.95 -2.70
N GLY A 23 30.52 3.74 -3.34
CA GLY A 23 30.38 5.16 -3.08
C GLY A 23 31.09 6.04 -4.12
N MET A 24 31.49 7.25 -3.72
CA MET A 24 31.93 8.33 -4.62
C MET A 24 33.11 8.04 -5.55
N ASN A 25 33.85 6.99 -5.36
CA ASN A 25 35.10 6.73 -6.06
C ASN A 25 34.97 5.75 -7.23
N GLY A 26 33.89 5.76 -7.97
CA GLY A 26 33.76 4.89 -9.13
C GLY A 26 32.35 4.67 -9.68
N GLY A 27 31.42 5.54 -9.32
CA GLY A 27 30.11 5.50 -9.92
C GLY A 27 30.03 6.20 -11.28
N ILE A 28 28.94 6.05 -12.00
CA ILE A 28 28.68 6.77 -13.28
C ILE A 28 28.80 8.29 -13.11
N TYR A 29 28.74 8.78 -11.91
CA TYR A 29 28.85 10.22 -11.61
C TYR A 29 30.27 10.77 -11.80
N ASP A 30 31.29 9.95 -11.81
CA ASP A 30 32.67 10.36 -12.14
C ASP A 30 32.84 10.63 -13.65
N ASP A 31 32.04 9.97 -14.50
CA ASP A 31 32.08 10.11 -15.97
C ASP A 31 31.18 11.25 -16.50
N PHE A 32 30.29 11.79 -15.66
CA PHE A 32 29.54 12.99 -16.04
C PHE A 32 30.46 14.20 -15.96
N VAL A 33 31.02 14.55 -17.10
CA VAL A 33 31.78 15.80 -17.27
C VAL A 33 30.87 16.96 -16.93
N ILE A 34 30.98 17.45 -15.70
CA ILE A 34 30.31 18.65 -15.24
C ILE A 34 30.89 19.79 -16.06
N THR A 35 30.08 20.34 -16.95
CA THR A 35 30.49 21.47 -17.78
C THR A 35 30.84 22.63 -16.86
N PRO A 36 32.05 23.21 -16.93
CA PRO A 36 32.45 24.29 -16.07
C PRO A 36 31.42 25.43 -16.13
N GLY A 37 30.78 25.74 -15.01
CA GLY A 37 29.77 26.76 -14.86
C GLY A 37 28.35 26.29 -14.55
N GLN A 38 28.08 24.98 -14.56
CA GLN A 38 26.74 24.45 -14.26
C GLN A 38 26.61 23.74 -12.90
N VAL A 39 27.68 23.42 -12.22
CA VAL A 39 27.63 22.81 -10.87
C VAL A 39 28.78 23.32 -10.04
N SER A 40 28.54 23.64 -8.77
CA SER A 40 29.57 23.79 -7.77
C SER A 40 30.44 22.51 -7.76
N SER A 41 31.69 22.64 -7.42
CA SER A 41 32.70 21.55 -7.34
C SER A 41 32.39 20.45 -6.32
N GLU A 42 31.15 20.34 -5.88
CA GLU A 42 30.67 19.29 -4.99
C GLU A 42 30.16 18.12 -5.82
N VAL A 43 30.84 17.00 -5.67
CA VAL A 43 30.42 15.71 -6.23
C VAL A 43 29.11 15.33 -5.55
N TYR A 44 28.13 14.85 -6.34
CA TYR A 44 26.90 14.33 -5.79
C TYR A 44 27.21 13.25 -4.76
N ASN A 45 26.72 13.44 -3.56
CA ASN A 45 26.86 12.49 -2.47
C ASN A 45 25.53 12.43 -1.69
N PRO A 46 24.74 11.38 -1.86
CA PRO A 46 23.54 11.17 -1.06
C PRO A 46 23.94 10.92 0.40
N THR A 47 24.05 12.00 1.17
CA THR A 47 24.66 12.01 2.52
C THR A 47 23.99 11.09 3.51
N ASN A 48 22.71 10.76 3.29
CA ASN A 48 21.95 9.85 4.16
C ASN A 48 21.85 8.45 3.56
N PHE A 49 22.31 8.25 2.32
CA PHE A 49 22.17 6.96 1.68
C PHE A 49 22.94 5.87 2.44
N LYS A 50 22.21 4.85 2.82
CA LYS A 50 22.73 3.64 3.43
C LYS A 50 21.97 2.45 2.88
N GLU A 51 22.69 1.43 2.44
CA GLU A 51 22.07 0.18 2.02
C GLU A 51 21.15 -0.39 3.11
N HIS A 52 20.04 -0.98 2.70
CA HIS A 52 19.23 -1.76 3.63
C HIS A 52 19.97 -3.03 4.04
N ASP A 53 19.88 -3.34 5.33
CA ASP A 53 20.34 -4.64 5.81
C ASP A 53 19.63 -5.78 5.05
N LYS A 54 20.36 -6.86 4.78
CA LYS A 54 19.78 -8.07 4.19
C LYS A 54 18.88 -8.76 5.22
N LYS A 55 17.61 -8.40 5.25
CA LYS A 55 16.60 -8.96 6.13
C LYS A 55 15.49 -9.62 5.34
N ASN A 56 15.08 -10.79 5.78
CA ASN A 56 13.88 -11.41 5.25
C ASN A 56 12.64 -10.65 5.72
N ARG A 57 11.58 -10.68 4.93
CA ARG A 57 10.27 -10.19 5.31
C ARG A 57 9.43 -11.34 5.81
N ASN A 58 9.08 -11.32 7.09
CA ASN A 58 8.23 -12.33 7.71
C ASN A 58 6.87 -11.73 8.05
N SER A 59 5.81 -12.46 7.78
CA SER A 59 4.44 -12.03 8.08
C SER A 59 3.69 -13.15 8.79
N PHE A 60 3.15 -12.82 9.95
CA PHE A 60 2.32 -13.70 10.77
C PHE A 60 0.91 -13.14 10.79
N ALA A 61 -0.09 -13.97 10.52
CA ALA A 61 -1.48 -13.55 10.52
C ALA A 61 -2.35 -14.56 11.28
N LEU A 62 -3.16 -14.03 12.20
CA LEU A 62 -4.25 -14.74 12.86
C LEU A 62 -5.56 -14.09 12.41
N SER A 63 -6.45 -14.88 11.83
CA SER A 63 -7.78 -14.43 11.40
C SER A 63 -8.86 -15.17 12.19
N LEU A 64 -9.78 -14.40 12.77
CA LEU A 64 -10.95 -14.90 13.47
C LEU A 64 -12.21 -14.43 12.73
N GLY A 65 -13.13 -15.34 12.51
CA GLY A 65 -14.41 -15.05 11.88
C GLY A 65 -15.55 -15.67 12.64
N PHE A 66 -16.60 -14.88 12.86
CA PHE A 66 -17.85 -15.34 13.44
C PHE A 66 -19.01 -14.96 12.51
N SER A 67 -19.89 -15.90 12.22
CA SER A 67 -21.07 -15.69 11.38
C SER A 67 -22.31 -16.26 12.06
N GLN A 68 -23.37 -15.45 12.09
CA GLN A 68 -24.63 -15.78 12.75
C GLN A 68 -25.82 -15.43 11.87
N VAL A 69 -26.77 -16.33 11.76
CA VAL A 69 -28.11 -16.04 11.25
C VAL A 69 -28.91 -15.41 12.39
N VAL A 70 -29.12 -14.09 12.34
CA VAL A 70 -29.81 -13.32 13.39
C VAL A 70 -31.32 -13.53 13.27
N THR A 71 -31.84 -13.47 12.05
CA THR A 71 -33.27 -13.75 11.76
C THR A 71 -33.36 -14.47 10.41
N LYS A 72 -34.57 -14.90 10.01
CA LYS A 72 -34.83 -15.47 8.69
C LYS A 72 -34.46 -14.52 7.52
N LYS A 73 -34.27 -13.23 7.80
CA LYS A 73 -33.99 -12.19 6.81
C LYS A 73 -32.64 -11.50 7.00
N ILE A 74 -31.92 -11.78 8.09
CA ILE A 74 -30.71 -11.06 8.45
C ILE A 74 -29.63 -12.05 8.86
N GLN A 75 -28.48 -11.96 8.18
CA GLN A 75 -27.25 -12.67 8.54
C GLN A 75 -26.17 -11.64 8.80
N GLY A 76 -25.46 -11.78 9.92
CA GLY A 76 -24.30 -10.97 10.29
C GLY A 76 -23.03 -11.81 10.33
N SER A 77 -21.90 -11.21 9.99
CA SER A 77 -20.57 -11.80 10.15
C SER A 77 -19.61 -10.75 10.68
N PHE A 78 -18.72 -11.15 11.58
CA PHE A 78 -17.65 -10.33 12.16
C PHE A 78 -16.31 -10.96 11.85
N PHE A 79 -15.33 -10.12 11.56
CA PHE A 79 -13.96 -10.54 11.22
C PHE A 79 -12.97 -9.70 12.04
N LEU A 80 -11.99 -10.37 12.59
CA LEU A 80 -10.86 -9.76 13.26
C LEU A 80 -9.58 -10.41 12.73
N ASP A 81 -8.71 -9.61 12.15
CA ASP A 81 -7.39 -10.06 11.76
C ASP A 81 -6.34 -9.39 12.66
N VAL A 82 -5.36 -10.14 13.08
CA VAL A 82 -4.16 -9.66 13.77
C VAL A 82 -2.97 -10.02 12.91
N LEU A 83 -2.24 -9.00 12.42
CA LEU A 83 -1.08 -9.21 11.57
C LEU A 83 0.15 -8.56 12.19
N TYR A 84 1.25 -9.30 12.18
CA TYR A 84 2.56 -8.80 12.54
C TYR A 84 3.55 -9.07 11.42
N GLN A 85 4.23 -8.04 10.98
CA GLN A 85 5.29 -8.11 9.97
C GLN A 85 6.61 -7.68 10.60
N ASN A 86 7.66 -8.37 10.23
CA ASN A 86 9.02 -8.06 10.69
C ASN A 86 10.03 -8.32 9.59
N GLY A 87 11.04 -7.46 9.50
CA GLY A 87 12.11 -7.51 8.53
C GLY A 87 12.13 -6.31 7.61
N LEU A 88 12.56 -6.44 6.36
CA LEU A 88 12.63 -5.35 5.40
C LEU A 88 11.21 -4.96 4.94
N LEU A 89 10.69 -3.86 5.43
CA LEU A 89 9.37 -3.32 5.09
C LEU A 89 9.44 -2.08 4.19
N SER A 90 10.62 -1.51 4.02
CA SER A 90 10.88 -0.39 3.11
C SER A 90 10.92 -0.84 1.66
N THR A 91 10.62 0.09 0.75
CA THR A 91 10.68 -0.11 -0.69
C THR A 91 11.97 0.52 -1.25
N PRO A 92 13.00 -0.28 -1.58
CA PRO A 92 14.33 0.25 -1.89
C PRO A 92 14.42 1.13 -3.13
N TYR A 93 13.42 1.08 -4.00
CA TYR A 93 13.36 1.89 -5.23
C TYR A 93 12.53 3.17 -5.09
N GLN A 94 11.90 3.41 -3.92
CA GLN A 94 11.15 4.63 -3.66
C GLN A 94 12.11 5.76 -3.31
N ARG A 95 12.18 6.78 -4.17
CA ARG A 95 13.04 7.96 -4.00
C ARG A 95 12.49 8.90 -2.95
N VAL A 96 13.39 9.49 -2.17
CA VAL A 96 13.08 10.55 -1.20
C VAL A 96 13.98 11.75 -1.43
N TYR A 97 13.41 12.95 -1.31
CA TYR A 97 14.05 14.25 -1.47
C TYR A 97 13.82 15.04 -0.20
N PHE A 98 14.89 15.61 0.36
CA PHE A 98 14.85 16.31 1.63
C PHE A 98 14.79 17.83 1.44
N ALA A 99 13.96 18.51 2.22
CA ALA A 99 13.82 19.97 2.19
C ALA A 99 15.09 20.73 2.61
N ASP A 100 15.97 20.08 3.37
CA ASP A 100 17.23 20.66 3.91
C ASP A 100 18.46 20.30 3.08
N LYS A 101 18.29 19.63 1.93
CA LYS A 101 19.33 19.33 0.96
C LYS A 101 19.16 20.15 -0.30
N GLY A 102 20.28 20.42 -0.96
CA GLY A 102 20.25 21.08 -2.27
C GLY A 102 19.89 20.08 -3.37
N ASP A 103 19.11 20.52 -4.33
CA ASP A 103 18.79 19.73 -5.51
C ASP A 103 20.03 19.47 -6.35
N PHE A 104 20.17 18.24 -6.79
CA PHE A 104 21.24 17.83 -7.66
C PHE A 104 20.67 17.26 -8.97
N PHE A 105 21.03 17.86 -10.10
CA PHE A 105 20.54 17.45 -11.40
C PHE A 105 21.64 16.93 -12.31
N ILE A 106 21.36 15.84 -13.01
CA ILE A 106 22.15 15.42 -14.18
C ILE A 106 21.26 15.64 -15.40
N ASN A 107 21.63 16.58 -16.26
CA ASN A 107 20.78 17.12 -17.31
C ASN A 107 19.49 17.71 -16.68
N GLU A 108 18.34 17.16 -17.04
CA GLU A 108 17.04 17.55 -16.50
C GLU A 108 16.51 16.58 -15.41
N PHE A 109 17.31 15.58 -15.04
CA PHE A 109 16.90 14.57 -14.08
C PHE A 109 17.43 14.89 -12.68
N GLN A 110 16.52 15.08 -11.71
CA GLN A 110 16.87 15.26 -10.31
C GLN A 110 17.26 13.93 -9.67
N LEU A 111 18.43 13.87 -9.08
CA LEU A 111 18.91 12.72 -8.33
C LEU A 111 18.28 12.68 -6.93
N ALA A 112 17.98 11.48 -6.44
CA ALA A 112 17.41 11.30 -5.12
C ALA A 112 18.47 11.51 -4.02
N ASP A 113 18.05 12.06 -2.89
CA ASP A 113 18.91 12.19 -1.70
C ASP A 113 19.02 10.87 -0.95
N ASP A 114 17.94 10.09 -0.90
CA ASP A 114 17.92 8.75 -0.31
C ASP A 114 16.72 7.95 -0.87
N ILE A 115 16.55 6.74 -0.30
CA ILE A 115 15.43 5.84 -0.54
C ILE A 115 14.57 5.74 0.72
N GLU A 116 13.35 5.27 0.56
CA GLU A 116 12.42 5.04 1.66
C GLU A 116 13.07 4.28 2.81
N ARG A 117 12.84 4.78 4.03
CA ARG A 117 13.21 4.12 5.29
C ARG A 117 12.01 4.05 6.21
N LEU A 118 11.60 2.84 6.50
CA LEU A 118 10.49 2.54 7.40
C LEU A 118 10.96 1.57 8.50
N PRO A 119 10.29 1.55 9.66
CA PRO A 119 10.63 0.61 10.72
C PRO A 119 10.55 -0.85 10.26
N ASP A 120 11.42 -1.68 10.81
CA ASP A 120 11.51 -3.12 10.53
C ASP A 120 10.33 -3.94 11.05
N SER A 121 9.36 -3.32 11.70
CA SER A 121 8.19 -4.01 12.24
C SER A 121 6.91 -3.23 12.00
N ARG A 122 5.83 -3.96 11.72
CA ARG A 122 4.50 -3.39 11.55
C ARG A 122 3.45 -4.30 12.13
N PHE A 123 2.64 -3.77 13.03
CA PHE A 123 1.48 -4.44 13.61
C PHE A 123 0.21 -3.85 13.01
N LYS A 124 -0.70 -4.70 12.52
CA LYS A 124 -1.93 -4.29 11.83
C LYS A 124 -3.13 -4.99 12.46
N LEU A 125 -4.23 -4.26 12.62
CA LEU A 125 -5.46 -4.77 13.19
C LEU A 125 -6.69 -4.34 12.37
N PRO A 126 -7.03 -5.07 11.30
CA PRO A 126 -8.30 -4.89 10.59
C PRO A 126 -9.46 -5.56 11.33
N ILE A 127 -10.55 -4.82 11.49
CA ILE A 127 -11.82 -5.29 12.04
C ILE A 127 -12.91 -5.08 10.99
N GLY A 128 -13.68 -6.10 10.70
CA GLY A 128 -14.70 -6.04 9.66
C GLY A 128 -16.03 -6.62 10.10
N THR A 129 -17.08 -6.17 9.44
CA THR A 129 -18.42 -6.73 9.60
C THR A 129 -19.11 -6.82 8.24
N ARG A 130 -19.86 -7.87 8.03
CA ARG A 130 -20.69 -8.07 6.85
C ARG A 130 -22.11 -8.35 7.27
N TRP A 131 -23.06 -7.70 6.59
CA TRP A 131 -24.47 -7.90 6.80
C TRP A 131 -25.17 -8.19 5.48
N ASN A 132 -26.01 -9.22 5.48
CA ASN A 132 -26.86 -9.58 4.39
C ASN A 132 -28.31 -9.42 4.86
N PHE A 133 -29.07 -8.57 4.17
CA PHE A 133 -30.49 -8.30 4.45
C PHE A 133 -31.32 -8.83 3.28
N TYR A 134 -32.12 -9.83 3.53
CA TYR A 134 -33.11 -10.31 2.59
C TYR A 134 -34.34 -9.39 2.65
N LEU A 135 -34.46 -8.50 1.67
CA LEU A 135 -35.55 -7.51 1.62
C LEU A 135 -36.84 -8.15 1.09
N ASN A 136 -36.73 -8.89 -0.02
CA ASN A 136 -37.82 -9.66 -0.61
C ASN A 136 -37.24 -10.75 -1.56
N GLU A 137 -38.09 -11.50 -2.26
CA GLU A 137 -37.71 -12.61 -3.15
C GLU A 137 -36.80 -12.20 -4.31
N LYS A 138 -36.83 -10.93 -4.70
CA LYS A 138 -36.03 -10.39 -5.81
C LYS A 138 -34.83 -9.56 -5.37
N LEU A 139 -34.82 -9.07 -4.14
CA LEU A 139 -33.87 -8.05 -3.70
C LEU A 139 -33.20 -8.42 -2.38
N THR A 140 -31.88 -8.40 -2.41
CA THR A 140 -31.02 -8.56 -1.23
C THR A 140 -30.09 -7.35 -1.11
N LEU A 141 -29.92 -6.81 0.08
CA LEU A 141 -28.90 -5.82 0.37
C LEU A 141 -27.72 -6.52 1.06
N ARG A 142 -26.53 -6.33 0.54
CA ARG A 142 -25.28 -6.79 1.14
C ARG A 142 -24.44 -5.59 1.49
N THR A 143 -23.98 -5.54 2.73
CA THR A 143 -23.08 -4.48 3.19
C THR A 143 -21.83 -5.11 3.79
N TYR A 144 -20.70 -4.45 3.59
CA TYR A 144 -19.44 -4.79 4.23
C TYR A 144 -18.79 -3.51 4.70
N TYR A 145 -18.40 -3.48 5.96
CA TYR A 145 -17.61 -2.40 6.54
C TYR A 145 -16.35 -2.96 7.16
N ARG A 146 -15.22 -2.28 6.94
CA ARG A 146 -13.93 -2.62 7.54
C ARG A 146 -13.28 -1.36 8.07
N TYR A 147 -12.88 -1.40 9.31
CA TYR A 147 -11.96 -0.47 9.94
C TYR A 147 -10.59 -1.10 10.03
N TYR A 148 -9.56 -0.36 9.69
CA TYR A 148 -8.17 -0.76 9.76
C TYR A 148 -7.39 0.28 10.55
N PHE A 149 -6.47 -0.17 11.40
CA PHE A 149 -5.44 0.67 11.99
C PHE A 149 -4.16 -0.13 12.20
N ASP A 150 -3.02 0.58 12.29
CA ASP A 150 -1.71 0.00 12.53
C ASP A 150 -0.82 0.92 13.38
N ASN A 151 0.36 0.42 13.76
CA ASN A 151 1.33 1.18 14.56
C ASN A 151 2.16 2.20 13.74
N TRP A 152 1.89 2.33 12.43
CA TRP A 152 2.38 3.41 11.60
C TRP A 152 1.40 4.58 11.52
N ASP A 153 0.36 4.57 12.35
CA ASP A 153 -0.74 5.53 12.46
C ASP A 153 -1.67 5.58 11.24
N ILE A 154 -1.55 4.62 10.32
CA ILE A 154 -2.52 4.49 9.24
C ILE A 154 -3.85 4.02 9.82
N THR A 155 -4.90 4.75 9.52
CA THR A 155 -6.28 4.35 9.77
C THR A 155 -7.04 4.35 8.46
N SER A 156 -7.91 3.36 8.24
CA SER A 156 -8.75 3.40 7.04
C SER A 156 -10.14 2.82 7.26
N HIS A 157 -11.08 3.32 6.47
CA HIS A 157 -12.46 2.88 6.41
C HIS A 157 -12.76 2.35 5.02
N THR A 158 -13.33 1.15 4.94
CA THR A 158 -13.85 0.58 3.70
C THR A 158 -15.32 0.28 3.89
N LEU A 159 -16.18 0.81 3.02
CA LEU A 159 -17.59 0.48 2.96
C LEU A 159 -17.92 -0.07 1.57
N ASN A 160 -18.46 -1.29 1.50
CA ASN A 160 -19.03 -1.84 0.29
C ASN A 160 -20.54 -2.01 0.45
N VAL A 161 -21.29 -1.66 -0.59
CA VAL A 161 -22.72 -1.89 -0.68
C VAL A 161 -23.01 -2.57 -2.02
N GLU A 162 -23.68 -3.70 -1.98
CA GLU A 162 -24.15 -4.45 -3.15
C GLU A 162 -25.65 -4.65 -3.04
N LEU A 163 -26.33 -4.54 -4.19
CA LEU A 163 -27.78 -4.70 -4.25
C LEU A 163 -28.17 -5.74 -5.30
N PRO A 164 -27.94 -7.05 -5.08
CA PRO A 164 -28.38 -8.10 -5.97
C PRO A 164 -29.88 -8.03 -6.22
N TYR A 165 -30.26 -7.82 -7.49
CA TYR A 165 -31.65 -7.76 -7.95
C TYR A 165 -31.89 -8.84 -9.00
N LYS A 166 -32.81 -9.77 -8.72
CA LYS A 166 -33.25 -10.81 -9.65
C LYS A 166 -34.18 -10.21 -10.67
N LEU A 167 -33.68 -10.02 -11.89
CA LEU A 167 -34.53 -9.58 -13.03
C LEU A 167 -35.45 -10.70 -13.45
N THR A 168 -34.93 -11.94 -13.53
CA THR A 168 -35.67 -13.17 -13.85
C THR A 168 -35.16 -14.28 -12.93
N GLU A 169 -35.72 -15.49 -13.06
CA GLU A 169 -35.23 -16.67 -12.32
C GLU A 169 -33.79 -17.03 -12.67
N LYS A 170 -33.31 -16.64 -13.86
CA LYS A 170 -31.96 -16.96 -14.36
C LYS A 170 -30.98 -15.79 -14.27
N PHE A 171 -31.47 -14.56 -14.36
CA PHE A 171 -30.62 -13.36 -14.40
C PHE A 171 -30.73 -12.51 -13.14
N THR A 172 -29.59 -12.20 -12.56
CA THR A 172 -29.45 -11.26 -11.46
C THR A 172 -28.47 -10.15 -11.83
N VAL A 173 -28.86 -8.90 -11.62
CA VAL A 173 -28.00 -7.72 -11.77
C VAL A 173 -27.57 -7.26 -10.37
N ILE A 174 -26.30 -6.90 -10.24
CA ILE A 174 -25.68 -6.58 -8.95
C ILE A 174 -24.98 -5.22 -9.08
N PRO A 175 -25.69 -4.10 -8.95
CA PRO A 175 -25.03 -2.82 -8.77
C PRO A 175 -24.23 -2.83 -7.46
N MET A 176 -23.04 -2.22 -7.49
CA MET A 176 -22.14 -2.13 -6.35
C MET A 176 -21.52 -0.74 -6.21
N TYR A 177 -21.31 -0.35 -4.98
CA TYR A 177 -20.58 0.86 -4.62
C TYR A 177 -19.59 0.54 -3.52
N ARG A 178 -18.36 1.06 -3.66
CA ARG A 178 -17.33 0.99 -2.63
C ARG A 178 -16.80 2.37 -2.35
N PHE A 179 -16.73 2.70 -1.08
CA PHE A 179 -16.03 3.86 -0.54
C PHE A 179 -14.82 3.40 0.25
N TYR A 180 -13.71 4.09 0.05
CA TYR A 180 -12.49 3.92 0.82
C TYR A 180 -11.98 5.28 1.27
N SER A 181 -11.53 5.37 2.52
CA SER A 181 -10.89 6.55 3.10
C SER A 181 -9.70 6.10 3.93
N GLN A 182 -8.57 6.78 3.79
CA GLN A 182 -7.34 6.49 4.52
C GLN A 182 -6.73 7.76 5.09
N GLY A 183 -6.23 7.69 6.33
CA GLY A 183 -5.32 8.68 6.92
C GLY A 183 -3.86 8.33 6.58
N ALA A 184 -2.99 9.33 6.51
CA ALA A 184 -1.59 9.11 6.21
C ALA A 184 -0.85 8.37 7.33
N SER A 185 0.22 7.66 6.93
CA SER A 185 1.22 7.20 7.87
C SER A 185 1.95 8.38 8.51
N LYS A 186 2.36 8.25 9.76
CA LYS A 186 3.23 9.24 10.44
C LYS A 186 4.61 9.39 9.80
N TYR A 187 5.00 8.44 8.97
CA TYR A 187 6.26 8.45 8.23
C TYR A 187 6.13 9.03 6.82
N PHE A 188 4.91 9.42 6.41
CA PHE A 188 4.68 9.98 5.08
C PHE A 188 4.83 11.50 5.08
N ALA A 189 5.58 12.00 4.12
CA ALA A 189 5.50 13.39 3.69
C ALA A 189 5.62 13.47 2.15
N PRO A 190 5.02 14.51 1.53
CA PRO A 190 5.15 14.73 0.09
C PRO A 190 6.59 15.08 -0.29
N TYR A 191 6.82 15.29 -1.59
CA TYR A 191 8.09 15.77 -2.13
C TYR A 191 8.63 16.95 -1.31
N GLU A 192 9.92 16.89 -0.92
CA GLU A 192 10.59 17.87 -0.06
C GLU A 192 9.89 18.13 1.31
N GLY A 193 9.14 17.17 1.81
CA GLY A 193 8.46 17.31 3.10
C GLY A 193 9.23 16.73 4.28
N HIS A 194 10.28 15.95 4.03
CA HIS A 194 11.17 15.38 5.03
C HIS A 194 12.46 16.19 5.19
N ILE A 195 13.13 16.00 6.31
CA ILE A 195 14.47 16.53 6.56
C ILE A 195 15.48 15.39 6.72
N SER A 196 16.73 15.64 6.38
CA SER A 196 17.77 14.61 6.36
C SER A 196 18.10 14.00 7.73
N THR A 197 17.61 14.58 8.82
CA THR A 197 17.74 14.08 10.20
C THR A 197 16.60 13.18 10.65
N ASP A 198 15.56 13.00 9.84
CA ASP A 198 14.48 12.07 10.15
C ASP A 198 15.04 10.63 10.17
N GLU A 199 14.59 9.83 11.13
CA GLU A 199 15.01 8.42 11.23
C GLU A 199 14.24 7.53 10.24
N TYR A 200 12.95 7.81 10.05
CA TYR A 200 12.04 7.09 9.18
C TYR A 200 11.26 8.05 8.30
N TYR A 201 11.18 7.74 7.02
CA TYR A 201 10.54 8.58 6.02
C TYR A 201 10.12 7.80 4.78
N THR A 202 9.06 8.28 4.15
CA THR A 202 8.58 7.80 2.86
C THR A 202 7.83 8.91 2.13
N SER A 203 8.00 8.97 0.82
CA SER A 203 7.18 9.77 -0.09
C SER A 203 6.27 8.90 -0.96
N ASP A 204 5.99 7.66 -0.51
CA ASP A 204 5.05 6.76 -1.17
C ASP A 204 3.61 7.21 -0.91
N TYR A 205 2.93 7.67 -1.95
CA TYR A 205 1.55 8.14 -1.88
C TYR A 205 0.55 7.05 -1.53
N ASP A 206 0.90 5.76 -1.62
CA ASP A 206 0.07 4.68 -1.09
C ASP A 206 -0.05 4.73 0.44
N LEU A 207 0.87 5.43 1.11
CA LEU A 207 0.85 5.70 2.56
C LEU A 207 0.30 7.08 2.92
N SER A 208 -0.21 7.84 1.95
CA SER A 208 -0.78 9.18 2.12
C SER A 208 -2.25 9.15 2.56
N THR A 209 -2.80 10.34 2.80
CA THR A 209 -4.24 10.52 3.00
C THR A 209 -4.95 10.60 1.66
N PHE A 210 -5.93 9.75 1.42
CA PHE A 210 -6.79 9.82 0.24
C PHE A 210 -8.15 9.18 0.45
N ASN A 211 -9.08 9.51 -0.46
CA ASN A 211 -10.39 8.91 -0.57
C ASN A 211 -10.56 8.33 -1.97
N ALA A 212 -11.26 7.19 -2.06
CA ALA A 212 -11.56 6.55 -3.33
C ALA A 212 -13.02 6.10 -3.39
N HIS A 213 -13.62 6.25 -4.57
CA HIS A 213 -14.97 5.80 -4.88
C HIS A 213 -14.93 4.84 -6.06
N GLN A 214 -15.57 3.70 -5.92
CA GLN A 214 -15.66 2.70 -6.98
C GLN A 214 -17.13 2.36 -7.21
N TYR A 215 -17.55 2.41 -8.45
CA TYR A 215 -18.87 1.98 -8.91
C TYR A 215 -18.68 0.77 -9.81
N GLY A 216 -19.60 -0.18 -9.70
CA GLY A 216 -19.55 -1.38 -10.51
C GLY A 216 -20.93 -1.96 -10.73
N ILE A 217 -21.04 -2.79 -11.76
CA ILE A 217 -22.22 -3.58 -12.05
C ILE A 217 -21.80 -5.01 -12.37
N GLY A 218 -22.40 -5.95 -11.66
CA GLY A 218 -22.25 -7.38 -11.94
C GLY A 218 -23.48 -7.97 -12.58
N VAL A 219 -23.31 -8.97 -13.42
CA VAL A 219 -24.40 -9.78 -13.97
C VAL A 219 -24.11 -11.24 -13.67
N SER A 220 -25.08 -11.92 -13.07
CA SER A 220 -25.01 -13.35 -12.81
C SER A 220 -26.10 -14.08 -13.60
N TYR A 221 -25.70 -15.14 -14.30
CA TYR A 221 -26.60 -16.07 -14.95
C TYR A 221 -26.55 -17.41 -14.22
N THR A 222 -27.71 -17.93 -13.82
CA THR A 222 -27.83 -19.20 -13.10
C THR A 222 -28.84 -20.08 -13.82
N ASP A 223 -28.40 -21.20 -14.32
CA ASP A 223 -29.25 -22.19 -15.03
C ASP A 223 -29.38 -23.46 -14.19
N ILE A 224 -29.93 -23.31 -12.98
CA ILE A 224 -30.15 -24.46 -12.07
C ILE A 224 -31.34 -25.33 -12.52
N PHE A 225 -32.19 -24.84 -13.42
CA PHE A 225 -33.45 -25.45 -13.76
C PHE A 225 -33.50 -26.09 -15.16
N THR A 226 -32.45 -25.98 -15.95
CA THR A 226 -32.34 -26.79 -17.17
C THR A 226 -31.85 -28.17 -16.81
N ASN A 227 -32.70 -29.15 -17.06
CA ASN A 227 -32.46 -30.59 -16.93
C ASN A 227 -31.00 -30.91 -17.30
N ALA A 228 -30.12 -31.08 -16.31
CA ALA A 228 -28.88 -31.82 -16.50
C ALA A 228 -29.29 -33.26 -16.84
N LYS A 229 -29.30 -33.61 -18.11
CA LYS A 229 -29.32 -34.99 -18.59
C LYS A 229 -27.93 -35.57 -18.43
#